data_4bee70918e7a6ed2360fce3b38db9400
#
_entry.id   4bee70918e7a6ed2360fce3b38db9400
#
_cell.length_a   1.000
_cell.length_b   1.000
_cell.length_c   1.000
_cell.angle_alpha   90.00
_cell.angle_beta   90.00
_cell.angle_gamma   90.00
#
_symmetry.space_group_name_H-M   'P 1'
#
loop_
_entity.id
_entity.type
_entity.pdbx_description
1 polymer ?
#
loop_
_entity_poly.entity_id
_entity_poly.type
_entity_poly.pdbx_seq_one_letter_code
_entity_poly.pdbx_strand_id
1 'polypeptide(L)'
;MITSKDITFICHIRIDNEARLKNVKTIYKYYKKHLPGCKFVFVEDDAQSNLLDITLDAGDEHVLIINQDTIKKCTGYNHGAEYTNTDILIFLDVDVIIDCSKLLECINEAQCNGSPECLIGYNGCAFYMTQQGENQFLNTLDVEDLHSKIKDLHLITNNANEFALLGNTKAVGGCLIMTKKSFNQINGFNPFFIGWGYEDNEIISRAHRLGLNVTKSNIANHYLYHLPHCDTSVNKAQHNHYKQNEAIVQFVESLNKEQLQRYIKQW
;
A
#
# COMPACT_ATOMS: atom_id res chain seq x y z
N MET A 1 17.32 -14.88 -5.49
CA MET A 1 15.84 -15.02 -5.45
C MET A 1 15.39 -14.41 -4.15
N ILE A 2 14.45 -13.47 -4.22
CA ILE A 2 13.85 -12.81 -3.04
C ILE A 2 12.94 -13.80 -2.32
N THR A 3 13.00 -13.80 -1.03
CA THR A 3 12.17 -14.59 -0.12
C THR A 3 11.37 -13.65 0.78
N SER A 4 10.41 -14.19 1.53
CA SER A 4 9.64 -13.40 2.50
C SER A 4 10.51 -12.70 3.54
N LYS A 5 11.68 -13.26 3.89
CA LYS A 5 12.61 -12.67 4.88
C LYS A 5 13.30 -11.38 4.40
N ASP A 6 13.30 -11.15 3.10
CA ASP A 6 13.90 -9.98 2.47
C ASP A 6 12.93 -8.80 2.37
N ILE A 7 11.69 -8.98 2.89
CA ILE A 7 10.56 -8.07 2.73
C ILE A 7 10.19 -7.45 4.08
N THR A 8 10.00 -6.12 4.07
CA THR A 8 9.32 -5.40 5.15
C THR A 8 8.07 -4.70 4.59
N PHE A 9 6.93 -4.98 5.19
CA PHE A 9 5.69 -4.23 5.00
C PHE A 9 5.72 -2.98 5.88
N ILE A 10 5.52 -1.82 5.30
CA ILE A 10 5.41 -0.55 5.99
C ILE A 10 3.95 -0.11 5.87
N CYS A 11 3.27 -0.04 6.99
CA CYS A 11 1.86 0.29 7.09
C CYS A 11 1.69 1.56 7.90
N HIS A 12 1.20 2.62 7.27
CA HIS A 12 0.77 3.82 7.97
C HIS A 12 -0.68 3.65 8.43
N ILE A 13 -0.94 3.87 9.72
CA ILE A 13 -2.24 3.60 10.32
C ILE A 13 -2.73 4.76 11.18
N ARG A 14 -4.05 4.93 11.20
CA ARG A 14 -4.81 5.65 12.23
C ARG A 14 -6.02 4.80 12.57
N ILE A 15 -6.12 4.38 13.82
CA ILE A 15 -7.19 3.49 14.28
C ILE A 15 -8.29 4.34 14.91
N ASP A 16 -9.19 4.81 14.07
CA ASP A 16 -10.32 5.67 14.47
C ASP A 16 -11.63 4.90 14.71
N ASN A 17 -11.62 3.59 14.44
CA ASN A 17 -12.77 2.71 14.66
C ASN A 17 -12.39 1.23 14.69
N GLU A 18 -13.33 0.39 15.17
CA GLU A 18 -13.13 -1.06 15.30
C GLU A 18 -12.89 -1.78 13.96
N ALA A 19 -13.49 -1.31 12.87
CA ALA A 19 -13.30 -1.92 11.56
C ALA A 19 -11.84 -1.75 11.09
N ARG A 20 -11.22 -0.59 11.31
CA ARG A 20 -9.80 -0.39 10.99
C ARG A 20 -8.90 -1.26 11.85
N LEU A 21 -9.16 -1.36 13.15
CA LEU A 21 -8.42 -2.27 14.03
C LEU A 21 -8.54 -3.73 13.57
N LYS A 22 -9.75 -4.15 13.19
CA LYS A 22 -10.01 -5.47 12.61
C LYS A 22 -9.19 -5.68 11.32
N ASN A 23 -9.18 -4.70 10.42
CA ASN A 23 -8.43 -4.77 9.17
C ASN A 23 -6.93 -4.90 9.43
N VAL A 24 -6.35 -4.08 10.32
CA VAL A 24 -4.93 -4.19 10.71
C VAL A 24 -4.60 -5.60 11.22
N LYS A 25 -5.41 -6.14 12.14
CA LYS A 25 -5.26 -7.51 12.66
C LYS A 25 -5.35 -8.56 11.55
N THR A 26 -6.24 -8.36 10.60
CA THR A 26 -6.48 -9.28 9.48
C THR A 26 -5.31 -9.31 8.52
N ILE A 27 -4.82 -8.15 8.05
CA ILE A 27 -3.67 -8.11 7.15
C ILE A 27 -2.42 -8.69 7.81
N TYR A 28 -2.16 -8.33 9.07
CA TYR A 28 -1.02 -8.86 9.80
C TYR A 28 -1.06 -10.39 9.84
N LYS A 29 -2.19 -10.97 10.27
CA LYS A 29 -2.38 -12.42 10.34
C LYS A 29 -2.26 -13.09 8.96
N TYR A 30 -2.82 -12.47 7.92
CA TYR A 30 -2.78 -12.99 6.55
C TYR A 30 -1.35 -13.06 6.02
N TYR A 31 -0.64 -11.93 6.03
CA TYR A 31 0.71 -11.89 5.46
C TYR A 31 1.72 -12.70 6.28
N LYS A 32 1.60 -12.74 7.59
CA LYS A 32 2.44 -13.62 8.44
C LYS A 32 2.21 -15.11 8.16
N LYS A 33 0.96 -15.50 7.88
CA LYS A 33 0.63 -16.88 7.49
C LYS A 33 1.25 -17.26 6.15
N HIS A 34 1.14 -16.39 5.14
CA HIS A 34 1.51 -16.72 3.76
C HIS A 34 2.95 -16.31 3.38
N LEU A 35 3.56 -15.40 4.12
CA LEU A 35 4.94 -14.93 3.95
C LEU A 35 5.71 -15.05 5.27
N PRO A 36 5.95 -16.27 5.76
CA PRO A 36 6.63 -16.48 7.05
C PRO A 36 8.02 -15.85 7.04
N GLY A 37 8.29 -15.06 8.08
CA GLY A 37 9.56 -14.33 8.25
C GLY A 37 9.59 -12.95 7.63
N CYS A 38 8.54 -12.50 6.91
CA CYS A 38 8.40 -11.10 6.54
C CYS A 38 8.33 -10.21 7.79
N LYS A 39 8.74 -8.95 7.65
CA LYS A 39 8.70 -7.96 8.71
C LYS A 39 7.55 -6.98 8.50
N PHE A 40 7.09 -6.39 9.60
CA PHE A 40 6.13 -5.30 9.61
C PHE A 40 6.67 -4.11 10.39
N VAL A 41 6.44 -2.93 9.84
CA VAL A 41 6.57 -1.65 10.55
C VAL A 41 5.22 -0.96 10.49
N PHE A 42 4.53 -0.92 11.60
CA PHE A 42 3.31 -0.15 11.77
C PHE A 42 3.66 1.24 12.27
N VAL A 43 3.34 2.26 11.49
CA VAL A 43 3.49 3.66 11.89
C VAL A 43 2.12 4.21 12.22
N GLU A 44 1.82 4.30 13.49
CA GLU A 44 0.56 4.82 13.99
C GLU A 44 0.65 6.34 14.13
N ASP A 45 -0.19 7.05 13.38
CA ASP A 45 -0.27 8.51 13.33
C ASP A 45 -1.55 8.95 14.06
N ASP A 46 -1.49 9.04 15.40
CA ASP A 46 -2.63 9.32 16.26
C ASP A 46 -2.24 10.09 17.52
N ALA A 47 -3.24 10.59 18.27
CA ALA A 47 -3.06 11.26 19.55
C ALA A 47 -2.52 10.32 20.65
N GLN A 48 -2.87 9.05 20.56
CA GLN A 48 -2.45 7.97 21.45
C GLN A 48 -2.44 6.65 20.69
N SER A 49 -1.72 5.65 21.21
CA SER A 49 -1.73 4.33 20.58
C SER A 49 -3.04 3.60 20.81
N ASN A 50 -3.60 3.07 19.71
CA ASN A 50 -4.76 2.19 19.67
C ASN A 50 -4.40 0.78 19.19
N LEU A 51 -3.11 0.52 18.90
CA LEU A 51 -2.61 -0.79 18.42
C LEU A 51 -2.20 -1.74 19.56
N LEU A 52 -2.49 -1.38 20.81
CA LEU A 52 -2.01 -2.09 22.01
C LEU A 52 -2.41 -3.57 22.11
N ASP A 53 -3.47 -3.98 21.40
CA ASP A 53 -4.01 -5.34 21.46
C ASP A 53 -3.41 -6.30 20.42
N ILE A 54 -2.40 -5.87 19.66
CA ILE A 54 -1.73 -6.72 18.69
C ILE A 54 -0.37 -7.16 19.24
N THR A 55 -0.21 -8.46 19.43
CA THR A 55 1.10 -9.03 19.72
C THR A 55 1.88 -9.16 18.41
N LEU A 56 2.93 -8.39 18.28
CA LEU A 56 3.83 -8.41 17.12
C LEU A 56 4.91 -9.49 17.31
N ASP A 57 5.32 -10.11 16.19
CA ASP A 57 6.42 -11.06 16.18
C ASP A 57 7.77 -10.36 16.43
N ALA A 58 8.77 -11.12 16.84
CA ALA A 58 10.12 -10.59 17.05
C ALA A 58 10.69 -9.98 15.75
N GLY A 59 11.05 -8.70 15.82
CA GLY A 59 11.61 -7.92 14.72
C GLY A 59 10.57 -7.21 13.85
N ASP A 60 9.31 -7.23 14.24
CA ASP A 60 8.31 -6.26 13.78
C ASP A 60 8.33 -5.04 14.69
N GLU A 61 7.98 -3.89 14.14
CA GLU A 61 8.05 -2.62 14.85
C GLU A 61 6.68 -1.93 14.88
N HIS A 62 6.39 -1.27 15.99
CA HIS A 62 5.29 -0.34 16.13
C HIS A 62 5.84 1.02 16.55
N VAL A 63 5.61 2.02 15.74
CA VAL A 63 6.09 3.40 15.92
C VAL A 63 4.90 4.32 16.04
N LEU A 64 4.78 5.03 17.15
CA LEU A 64 3.74 6.03 17.36
C LEU A 64 4.27 7.43 17.01
N ILE A 65 3.61 8.08 16.06
CA ILE A 65 3.76 9.51 15.79
C ILE A 65 2.60 10.23 16.45
N ILE A 66 2.87 11.02 17.50
CA ILE A 66 1.83 11.78 18.18
C ILE A 66 1.36 12.91 17.28
N ASN A 67 0.14 12.75 16.75
CA ASN A 67 -0.49 13.71 15.86
C ASN A 67 -2.00 13.79 16.12
N GLN A 68 -2.49 14.98 16.41
CA GLN A 68 -3.92 15.25 16.59
C GLN A 68 -4.56 15.88 15.34
N ASP A 69 -3.75 16.21 14.35
CA ASP A 69 -4.16 16.88 13.12
C ASP A 69 -4.53 15.89 12.00
N THR A 70 -4.59 16.38 10.79
CA THR A 70 -4.83 15.58 9.59
C THR A 70 -3.70 14.56 9.38
N ILE A 71 -4.07 13.37 8.93
CA ILE A 71 -3.15 12.27 8.60
C ILE A 71 -2.06 12.73 7.62
N LYS A 72 -0.81 12.33 7.90
CA LYS A 72 0.36 12.57 7.07
C LYS A 72 0.97 11.27 6.56
N LYS A 73 0.22 10.56 5.71
CA LYS A 73 0.56 9.22 5.19
C LYS A 73 1.99 9.15 4.64
N CYS A 74 2.39 10.11 3.81
CA CYS A 74 3.73 10.16 3.22
C CYS A 74 4.84 10.27 4.27
N THR A 75 4.66 11.14 5.27
CA THR A 75 5.60 11.28 6.40
C THR A 75 5.68 9.97 7.19
N GLY A 76 4.54 9.33 7.45
CA GLY A 76 4.50 8.03 8.13
C GLY A 76 5.24 6.94 7.37
N TYR A 77 5.06 6.83 6.07
CA TYR A 77 5.79 5.88 5.24
C TYR A 77 7.30 6.14 5.23
N ASN A 78 7.72 7.41 5.13
CA ASN A 78 9.14 7.76 5.20
C ASN A 78 9.74 7.36 6.56
N HIS A 79 9.03 7.69 7.64
CA HIS A 79 9.48 7.35 8.98
C HIS A 79 9.55 5.83 9.19
N GLY A 80 8.54 5.08 8.74
CA GLY A 80 8.56 3.62 8.80
C GLY A 80 9.74 2.99 8.05
N ALA A 81 10.16 3.57 6.93
CA ALA A 81 11.29 3.09 6.16
C ALA A 81 12.63 3.18 6.94
N GLU A 82 12.75 4.07 7.92
CA GLU A 82 13.96 4.19 8.76
C GLU A 82 14.15 2.97 9.67
N TYR A 83 13.06 2.32 10.08
CA TYR A 83 13.07 1.13 10.94
C TYR A 83 13.28 -0.19 10.19
N THR A 84 13.51 -0.13 8.88
CA THR A 84 13.71 -1.33 8.07
C THR A 84 15.18 -1.65 7.85
N ASN A 85 15.51 -2.94 7.83
CA ASN A 85 16.83 -3.46 7.47
C ASN A 85 16.79 -4.45 6.31
N THR A 86 15.66 -4.59 5.63
CA THR A 86 15.46 -5.46 4.47
C THR A 86 15.64 -4.67 3.17
N ASP A 87 15.91 -5.40 2.07
CA ASP A 87 16.13 -4.79 0.76
C ASP A 87 14.84 -4.41 0.05
N ILE A 88 13.73 -5.09 0.34
CA ILE A 88 12.44 -4.87 -0.29
C ILE A 88 11.48 -4.22 0.70
N LEU A 89 11.00 -3.04 0.34
CA LEU A 89 9.98 -2.29 1.07
C LEU A 89 8.65 -2.41 0.34
N ILE A 90 7.60 -2.78 1.06
CA ILE A 90 6.23 -2.82 0.58
C ILE A 90 5.40 -1.81 1.37
N PHE A 91 5.03 -0.72 0.74
CA PHE A 91 4.12 0.27 1.30
C PHE A 91 2.69 -0.21 1.07
N LEU A 92 2.03 -0.61 2.16
CA LEU A 92 0.76 -1.31 2.13
C LEU A 92 -0.32 -0.54 2.90
N ASP A 93 -1.47 -0.34 2.27
CA ASP A 93 -2.65 0.12 2.99
C ASP A 93 -3.22 -1.01 3.88
N VAL A 94 -3.70 -0.64 5.07
CA VAL A 94 -4.06 -1.62 6.13
C VAL A 94 -5.37 -2.37 5.91
N ASP A 95 -6.00 -2.15 4.79
CA ASP A 95 -7.23 -2.77 4.33
C ASP A 95 -7.04 -3.50 2.99
N VAL A 96 -5.79 -3.75 2.60
CA VAL A 96 -5.42 -4.34 1.32
C VAL A 96 -4.89 -5.76 1.48
N ILE A 97 -5.47 -6.67 0.71
CA ILE A 97 -5.05 -8.07 0.58
C ILE A 97 -4.64 -8.33 -0.87
N ILE A 98 -3.48 -8.96 -1.04
CA ILE A 98 -2.94 -9.38 -2.34
C ILE A 98 -2.48 -10.84 -2.21
N ASP A 99 -2.65 -11.63 -3.27
CA ASP A 99 -2.14 -13.00 -3.33
C ASP A 99 -0.61 -13.01 -3.11
N CYS A 100 -0.19 -13.61 -2.02
CA CYS A 100 1.21 -13.60 -1.58
C CYS A 100 2.13 -14.41 -2.51
N SER A 101 1.63 -15.48 -3.14
CA SER A 101 2.42 -16.28 -4.08
C SER A 101 2.73 -15.48 -5.33
N LYS A 102 1.72 -14.81 -5.88
CA LYS A 102 1.85 -13.92 -7.03
C LYS A 102 2.64 -12.66 -6.71
N LEU A 103 2.56 -12.17 -5.49
CA LEU A 103 3.37 -11.04 -5.02
C LEU A 103 4.85 -11.39 -5.07
N LEU A 104 5.26 -12.55 -4.53
CA LEU A 104 6.64 -13.03 -4.59
C LEU A 104 7.12 -13.31 -6.02
N GLU A 105 6.27 -13.93 -6.83
CA GLU A 105 6.55 -14.19 -8.25
C GLU A 105 6.82 -12.87 -8.98
N CYS A 106 5.93 -11.89 -8.83
CA CYS A 106 6.02 -10.57 -9.43
C CYS A 106 7.32 -9.83 -9.03
N ILE A 107 7.70 -9.86 -7.75
CA ILE A 107 8.94 -9.25 -7.27
C ILE A 107 10.16 -9.95 -7.89
N ASN A 108 10.15 -11.28 -7.97
CA ASN A 108 11.27 -12.05 -8.51
C ASN A 108 11.41 -11.89 -10.03
N GLU A 109 10.30 -11.94 -10.81
CA GLU A 109 10.31 -11.69 -12.26
C GLU A 109 10.88 -10.32 -12.58
N ALA A 110 10.47 -9.37 -11.82
CA ALA A 110 10.88 -8.03 -11.98
C ALA A 110 12.38 -7.87 -11.71
N GLN A 111 12.96 -8.53 -10.74
CA GLN A 111 14.40 -8.56 -10.50
C GLN A 111 15.19 -9.26 -11.62
N CYS A 112 14.66 -10.36 -12.17
CA CYS A 112 15.30 -11.09 -13.27
C CYS A 112 15.41 -10.24 -14.55
N ASN A 113 14.49 -9.31 -14.77
CA ASN A 113 14.46 -8.43 -15.94
C ASN A 113 15.27 -7.13 -15.79
N GLY A 114 16.14 -7.05 -14.78
CA GLY A 114 17.02 -5.90 -14.57
C GLY A 114 16.50 -4.87 -13.59
N SER A 115 15.66 -5.29 -12.68
CA SER A 115 15.08 -4.62 -11.53
C SER A 115 13.76 -3.86 -11.76
N PRO A 116 12.70 -4.14 -10.99
CA PRO A 116 11.76 -3.10 -10.68
C PRO A 116 12.37 -2.29 -9.57
N GLU A 117 12.73 -1.10 -9.89
CA GLU A 117 13.12 -0.14 -8.90
C GLU A 117 11.88 0.42 -8.19
N CYS A 118 10.72 0.36 -8.90
CA CYS A 118 9.40 0.73 -8.40
C CYS A 118 8.33 -0.16 -9.05
N LEU A 119 7.57 -0.89 -8.26
CA LEU A 119 6.60 -1.88 -8.72
C LEU A 119 5.24 -1.70 -8.04
N ILE A 120 4.18 -1.62 -8.83
CA ILE A 120 2.80 -1.74 -8.33
C ILE A 120 2.53 -3.23 -8.09
N GLY A 121 2.23 -3.61 -6.84
CA GLY A 121 2.19 -4.99 -6.36
C GLY A 121 1.03 -5.83 -6.90
N TYR A 122 0.29 -5.36 -7.92
CA TYR A 122 -0.83 -6.05 -8.56
C TYR A 122 -1.04 -5.53 -9.99
N ASN A 123 -2.00 -6.10 -10.73
CA ASN A 123 -2.20 -5.80 -12.16
C ASN A 123 -3.00 -4.50 -12.45
N GLY A 124 -3.34 -3.73 -11.43
CA GLY A 124 -4.12 -2.50 -11.53
C GLY A 124 -5.63 -2.69 -11.33
N CYS A 125 -6.12 -3.93 -11.14
CA CYS A 125 -7.53 -4.18 -10.81
C CYS A 125 -7.70 -4.30 -9.30
N ALA A 126 -8.60 -3.50 -8.74
CA ALA A 126 -8.95 -3.50 -7.34
C ALA A 126 -10.43 -3.89 -7.16
N PHE A 127 -10.68 -4.80 -6.21
CA PHE A 127 -12.00 -5.25 -5.82
C PHE A 127 -12.29 -4.85 -4.37
N TYR A 128 -13.38 -4.16 -4.14
CA TYR A 128 -13.89 -3.95 -2.79
C TYR A 128 -14.67 -5.18 -2.36
N MET A 129 -14.26 -5.80 -1.26
CA MET A 129 -14.98 -6.95 -0.71
C MET A 129 -16.35 -6.50 -0.17
N THR A 130 -17.35 -7.33 -0.40
CA THR A 130 -18.62 -7.24 0.34
C THR A 130 -18.44 -7.80 1.74
N GLN A 131 -19.39 -7.57 2.65
CA GLN A 131 -19.36 -8.18 3.98
C GLN A 131 -19.33 -9.72 3.90
N GLN A 132 -19.99 -10.30 2.90
CA GLN A 132 -19.97 -11.75 2.67
C GLN A 132 -18.58 -12.22 2.22
N GLY A 133 -17.93 -11.47 1.31
CA GLY A 133 -16.57 -11.75 0.88
C GLY A 133 -15.56 -11.65 2.02
N GLU A 134 -15.68 -10.63 2.86
CA GLU A 134 -14.85 -10.49 4.06
C GLU A 134 -15.03 -11.67 5.02
N ASN A 135 -16.27 -12.04 5.33
CA ASN A 135 -16.54 -13.15 6.22
C ASN A 135 -15.98 -14.48 5.68
N GLN A 136 -16.11 -14.71 4.39
CA GLN A 136 -15.50 -15.86 3.71
C GLN A 136 -13.98 -15.85 3.85
N PHE A 137 -13.36 -14.73 3.52
CA PHE A 137 -11.90 -14.55 3.61
C PHE A 137 -11.38 -14.77 5.03
N LEU A 138 -12.08 -14.22 6.04
CA LEU A 138 -11.69 -14.36 7.45
C LEU A 138 -11.72 -15.82 7.95
N ASN A 139 -12.57 -16.66 7.38
CA ASN A 139 -12.65 -18.06 7.74
C ASN A 139 -11.46 -18.88 7.22
N THR A 140 -10.96 -18.56 6.03
CA THR A 140 -9.90 -19.32 5.36
C THR A 140 -8.55 -18.60 5.39
N LEU A 141 -8.57 -17.27 5.41
CA LEU A 141 -7.43 -16.40 5.11
C LEU A 141 -6.74 -16.84 3.80
N ASP A 142 -7.56 -17.04 2.75
CA ASP A 142 -7.12 -17.49 1.44
C ASP A 142 -7.83 -16.71 0.34
N VAL A 143 -7.04 -16.08 -0.54
CA VAL A 143 -7.55 -15.29 -1.66
C VAL A 143 -7.94 -16.15 -2.87
N GLU A 144 -7.40 -17.36 -3.02
CA GLU A 144 -7.77 -18.26 -4.11
C GLU A 144 -9.26 -18.64 -4.03
N ASP A 145 -9.75 -18.80 -2.80
CA ASP A 145 -11.17 -19.07 -2.53
C ASP A 145 -12.08 -17.89 -2.98
N LEU A 146 -11.64 -16.67 -2.78
CA LEU A 146 -12.31 -15.49 -3.33
C LEU A 146 -12.22 -15.45 -4.85
N HIS A 147 -11.04 -15.71 -5.38
CA HIS A 147 -10.75 -15.64 -6.79
C HIS A 147 -11.61 -16.62 -7.61
N SER A 148 -11.76 -17.85 -7.12
CA SER A 148 -12.58 -18.88 -7.79
C SER A 148 -14.06 -18.47 -7.92
N LYS A 149 -14.52 -17.54 -7.12
CA LYS A 149 -15.91 -17.04 -7.05
C LYS A 149 -16.13 -15.74 -7.84
N ILE A 150 -15.06 -15.06 -8.24
CA ILE A 150 -15.11 -13.90 -9.14
C ILE A 150 -15.08 -14.46 -10.58
N LYS A 151 -16.21 -14.98 -11.05
CA LYS A 151 -16.28 -15.82 -12.27
C LYS A 151 -16.06 -15.05 -13.53
N ASP A 152 -16.13 -13.96 -13.87
CA ASP A 152 -15.90 -13.29 -15.15
C ASP A 152 -15.71 -11.77 -14.97
N LEU A 153 -14.49 -11.34 -15.06
CA LEU A 153 -14.16 -9.91 -14.92
C LEU A 153 -14.88 -9.03 -15.94
N HIS A 154 -15.17 -9.55 -17.11
CA HIS A 154 -15.89 -8.82 -18.16
C HIS A 154 -17.37 -8.59 -17.84
N LEU A 155 -17.94 -9.39 -16.95
CA LEU A 155 -19.35 -9.27 -16.54
C LEU A 155 -19.55 -8.42 -15.28
N ILE A 156 -18.48 -8.12 -14.55
CA ILE A 156 -18.54 -7.41 -13.25
C ILE A 156 -18.70 -5.89 -13.42
N THR A 157 -18.55 -5.35 -14.63
CA THR A 157 -18.61 -3.90 -14.86
C THR A 157 -19.97 -3.26 -14.50
N ASN A 158 -21.04 -4.07 -14.36
CA ASN A 158 -22.37 -3.57 -14.05
C ASN A 158 -23.13 -4.30 -12.94
N ASN A 159 -22.60 -5.42 -12.41
CA ASN A 159 -23.26 -6.18 -11.35
C ASN A 159 -22.27 -6.53 -10.23
N ALA A 160 -22.63 -6.19 -9.00
CA ALA A 160 -21.93 -6.65 -7.82
C ALA A 160 -21.93 -8.18 -7.78
N ASN A 161 -20.75 -8.79 -7.66
CA ASN A 161 -20.65 -10.17 -7.21
C ASN A 161 -20.98 -10.19 -5.72
N GLU A 162 -21.63 -11.24 -5.22
CA GLU A 162 -21.94 -11.38 -3.79
C GLU A 162 -20.71 -11.35 -2.87
N PHE A 163 -19.50 -11.60 -3.41
CA PHE A 163 -18.24 -11.63 -2.68
C PHE A 163 -17.38 -10.37 -2.87
N ALA A 164 -17.47 -9.70 -4.01
CA ALA A 164 -16.65 -8.52 -4.29
C ALA A 164 -17.28 -7.59 -5.33
N LEU A 165 -16.98 -6.31 -5.22
CA LEU A 165 -17.32 -5.27 -6.19
C LEU A 165 -16.05 -4.81 -6.90
N LEU A 166 -16.05 -4.71 -8.23
CA LEU A 166 -14.95 -4.09 -8.96
C LEU A 166 -14.96 -2.58 -8.68
N GLY A 167 -13.92 -2.11 -7.99
CA GLY A 167 -13.80 -0.70 -7.64
C GLY A 167 -13.04 0.14 -8.66
N ASN A 168 -11.95 -0.41 -9.22
CA ASN A 168 -11.08 0.29 -10.15
C ASN A 168 -10.29 -0.69 -11.02
N THR A 169 -10.11 -0.38 -12.32
CA THR A 169 -9.30 -1.15 -13.27
C THR A 169 -7.96 -0.49 -13.62
N LYS A 170 -7.68 0.69 -13.05
CA LYS A 170 -6.45 1.45 -13.25
C LYS A 170 -5.88 1.96 -11.93
N ALA A 171 -6.12 1.20 -10.86
CA ALA A 171 -5.61 1.55 -9.55
C ALA A 171 -4.07 1.44 -9.53
N VAL A 172 -3.43 2.33 -8.81
CA VAL A 172 -1.97 2.38 -8.62
C VAL A 172 -1.57 2.38 -7.15
N GLY A 173 -2.48 2.76 -6.27
CA GLY A 173 -2.27 2.83 -4.82
C GLY A 173 -2.54 1.51 -4.09
N GLY A 174 -2.39 1.55 -2.78
CA GLY A 174 -2.69 0.45 -1.86
C GLY A 174 -1.57 -0.57 -1.68
N CYS A 175 -0.72 -0.82 -2.68
CA CYS A 175 0.48 -1.65 -2.56
C CYS A 175 1.56 -1.19 -3.54
N LEU A 176 2.55 -0.50 -3.02
CA LEU A 176 3.72 -0.06 -3.77
C LEU A 176 4.98 -0.75 -3.24
N ILE A 177 5.80 -1.26 -4.13
CA ILE A 177 7.01 -2.02 -3.81
C ILE A 177 8.22 -1.28 -4.35
N MET A 178 9.24 -1.11 -3.53
CA MET A 178 10.52 -0.55 -3.94
C MET A 178 11.67 -1.30 -3.28
N THR A 179 12.83 -1.31 -3.94
CA THR A 179 14.07 -1.59 -3.20
C THR A 179 14.37 -0.42 -2.26
N LYS A 180 14.98 -0.69 -1.12
CA LYS A 180 15.42 0.38 -0.20
C LYS A 180 16.36 1.37 -0.88
N LYS A 181 17.20 0.88 -1.80
CA LYS A 181 18.09 1.71 -2.63
C LYS A 181 17.29 2.67 -3.50
N SER A 182 16.29 2.19 -4.22
CA SER A 182 15.46 3.01 -5.12
C SER A 182 14.62 4.03 -4.33
N PHE A 183 14.08 3.62 -3.19
CA PHE A 183 13.37 4.51 -2.28
C PHE A 183 14.24 5.69 -1.81
N ASN A 184 15.48 5.39 -1.39
CA ASN A 184 16.44 6.43 -1.00
C ASN A 184 16.87 7.31 -2.17
N GLN A 185 17.02 6.73 -3.38
CA GLN A 185 17.40 7.47 -4.59
C GLN A 185 16.40 8.57 -4.95
N ILE A 186 15.11 8.31 -4.74
CA ILE A 186 14.06 9.30 -5.01
C ILE A 186 13.69 10.13 -3.77
N ASN A 187 14.39 9.94 -2.66
CA ASN A 187 14.17 10.59 -1.37
C ASN A 187 12.77 10.33 -0.77
N GLY A 188 12.30 9.09 -0.86
CA GLY A 188 11.05 8.63 -0.24
C GLY A 188 9.78 9.24 -0.83
N PHE A 189 8.72 9.24 -0.04
CA PHE A 189 7.47 9.93 -0.36
C PHE A 189 7.61 11.43 -0.14
N ASN A 190 6.89 12.23 -0.91
CA ASN A 190 6.85 13.67 -0.76
C ASN A 190 6.04 14.06 0.49
N PRO A 191 6.65 14.63 1.55
CA PRO A 191 5.99 14.90 2.82
C PRO A 191 5.01 16.09 2.80
N PHE A 192 4.94 16.82 1.68
CA PHE A 192 4.01 17.94 1.54
C PHE A 192 2.57 17.51 1.27
N PHE A 193 2.34 16.20 0.98
CA PHE A 193 0.99 15.65 0.90
C PHE A 193 0.35 15.54 2.28
N ILE A 194 -0.89 16.02 2.38
CA ILE A 194 -1.69 15.99 3.59
C ILE A 194 -3.00 15.24 3.31
N GLY A 195 -3.40 14.35 4.21
CA GLY A 195 -4.60 13.54 4.04
C GLY A 195 -4.44 12.51 2.93
N TRP A 196 -5.45 12.38 2.10
CA TRP A 196 -5.55 11.37 1.07
C TRP A 196 -5.57 11.98 -0.34
N GLY A 197 -4.97 11.26 -1.28
CA GLY A 197 -5.09 11.47 -2.72
C GLY A 197 -3.84 12.01 -3.39
N TYR A 198 -3.55 11.45 -4.55
CA TYR A 198 -2.43 11.77 -5.45
C TYR A 198 -1.03 11.37 -4.97
N GLU A 199 -0.80 10.95 -3.73
CA GLU A 199 0.51 10.59 -3.22
C GLU A 199 1.13 9.42 -4.00
N ASP A 200 0.31 8.40 -4.34
CA ASP A 200 0.75 7.24 -5.12
C ASP A 200 1.09 7.62 -6.57
N ASN A 201 0.28 8.50 -7.17
CA ASN A 201 0.55 8.99 -8.53
C ASN A 201 1.83 9.80 -8.58
N GLU A 202 2.07 10.66 -7.59
CA GLU A 202 3.26 11.50 -7.53
C GLU A 202 4.54 10.67 -7.40
N ILE A 203 4.60 9.75 -6.45
CA ILE A 203 5.82 8.94 -6.24
C ILE A 203 6.13 8.08 -7.46
N ILE A 204 5.13 7.50 -8.13
CA ILE A 204 5.28 6.71 -9.35
C ILE A 204 5.78 7.60 -10.50
N SER A 205 5.15 8.76 -10.74
CA SER A 205 5.57 9.72 -11.76
C SER A 205 6.99 10.21 -11.51
N ARG A 206 7.31 10.57 -10.28
CA ARG A 206 8.64 11.04 -9.86
C ARG A 206 9.71 9.96 -10.01
N ALA A 207 9.42 8.73 -9.61
CA ALA A 207 10.32 7.58 -9.78
C ALA A 207 10.69 7.39 -11.26
N HIS A 208 9.69 7.34 -12.15
CA HIS A 208 9.90 7.22 -13.59
C HIS A 208 10.75 8.39 -14.16
N ARG A 209 10.44 9.62 -13.78
CA ARG A 209 11.13 10.82 -14.28
C ARG A 209 12.55 10.96 -13.74
N LEU A 210 12.85 10.39 -12.59
CA LEU A 210 14.22 10.28 -12.06
C LEU A 210 15.02 9.13 -12.68
N GLY A 211 14.37 8.33 -13.53
CA GLY A 211 15.00 7.26 -14.31
C GLY A 211 14.91 5.88 -13.68
N LEU A 212 14.01 5.68 -12.69
CA LEU A 212 13.71 4.36 -12.18
C LEU A 212 12.82 3.60 -13.18
N ASN A 213 13.01 2.31 -13.26
CA ASN A 213 12.10 1.42 -13.99
C ASN A 213 10.83 1.22 -13.16
N VAL A 214 9.71 1.75 -13.66
CA VAL A 214 8.39 1.62 -13.03
C VAL A 214 7.57 0.61 -13.78
N THR A 215 7.14 -0.44 -13.08
CA THR A 215 6.33 -1.52 -13.65
C THR A 215 5.11 -1.81 -12.78
N LYS A 216 4.21 -2.64 -13.28
CA LYS A 216 3.14 -3.25 -12.50
C LYS A 216 3.15 -4.76 -12.76
N SER A 217 2.53 -5.52 -11.89
CA SER A 217 2.38 -6.95 -12.11
C SER A 217 1.68 -7.23 -13.45
N ASN A 218 2.27 -8.09 -14.24
CA ASN A 218 1.69 -8.65 -15.47
C ASN A 218 1.10 -10.06 -15.27
N ILE A 219 1.16 -10.56 -14.04
CA ILE A 219 0.65 -11.88 -13.68
C ILE A 219 -0.88 -11.86 -13.79
N ALA A 220 -1.42 -12.88 -14.48
CA ALA A 220 -2.85 -13.02 -14.65
C ALA A 220 -3.56 -13.17 -13.30
N ASN A 221 -4.70 -12.50 -13.16
CA ASN A 221 -5.51 -12.57 -11.93
C ASN A 221 -4.77 -12.15 -10.65
N HIS A 222 -3.78 -11.29 -10.76
CA HIS A 222 -3.11 -10.70 -9.62
C HIS A 222 -3.79 -9.39 -9.21
N TYR A 223 -4.83 -9.52 -8.41
CA TYR A 223 -5.71 -8.43 -8.02
C TYR A 223 -5.40 -7.90 -6.62
N LEU A 224 -5.84 -6.68 -6.37
CA LEU A 224 -5.94 -6.12 -5.04
C LEU A 224 -7.37 -6.33 -4.52
N TYR A 225 -7.50 -6.86 -3.31
CA TYR A 225 -8.76 -6.97 -2.59
C TYR A 225 -8.75 -5.98 -1.43
N HIS A 226 -9.77 -5.15 -1.38
CA HIS A 226 -9.93 -4.13 -0.36
C HIS A 226 -10.96 -4.59 0.68
N LEU A 227 -10.53 -4.70 1.93
CA LEU A 227 -11.41 -5.04 3.05
C LEU A 227 -12.41 -3.91 3.29
N PRO A 228 -13.66 -4.22 3.65
CA PRO A 228 -14.64 -3.19 3.94
C PRO A 228 -14.25 -2.39 5.19
N HIS A 229 -14.48 -1.10 5.12
CA HIS A 229 -14.44 -0.20 6.28
C HIS A 229 -15.56 0.84 6.15
N CYS A 230 -15.99 1.40 7.27
CA CYS A 230 -16.95 2.49 7.25
C CYS A 230 -16.30 3.76 6.71
N ASP A 231 -17.02 4.49 5.86
CA ASP A 231 -16.69 5.87 5.54
C ASP A 231 -16.75 6.70 6.82
N THR A 232 -15.59 7.08 7.32
CA THR A 232 -15.48 7.85 8.53
C THR A 232 -15.45 9.35 8.23
N SER A 233 -15.68 10.16 9.27
CA SER A 233 -15.49 11.62 9.17
C SER A 233 -14.06 11.99 8.74
N VAL A 234 -13.09 11.12 8.96
CA VAL A 234 -11.70 11.24 8.51
C VAL A 234 -11.61 11.29 7.00
N ASN A 235 -12.36 10.47 6.27
CA ASN A 235 -12.38 10.51 4.80
C ASN A 235 -12.89 11.85 4.26
N LYS A 236 -13.86 12.48 4.93
CA LYS A 236 -14.36 13.81 4.54
C LYS A 236 -13.32 14.90 4.80
N ALA A 237 -12.60 14.84 5.91
CA ALA A 237 -11.51 15.77 6.21
C ALA A 237 -10.31 15.59 5.25
N GLN A 238 -10.06 14.36 4.79
CA GLN A 238 -9.03 14.06 3.80
C GLN A 238 -9.34 14.69 2.44
N HIS A 239 -10.60 14.78 2.04
CA HIS A 239 -11.01 15.45 0.81
C HIS A 239 -10.73 16.97 0.81
N ASN A 240 -10.60 17.60 1.97
CA ASN A 240 -10.30 19.03 2.05
C ASN A 240 -8.94 19.40 1.44
N HIS A 241 -7.99 18.46 1.44
CA HIS A 241 -6.63 18.66 0.89
C HIS A 241 -6.47 18.13 -0.54
N TYR A 242 -7.48 17.52 -1.12
CA TYR A 242 -7.40 16.88 -2.43
C TYR A 242 -6.91 17.83 -3.53
N LYS A 243 -7.47 19.06 -3.60
CA LYS A 243 -7.04 20.07 -4.58
C LYS A 243 -5.61 20.57 -4.32
N GLN A 244 -5.20 20.64 -3.06
CA GLN A 244 -3.83 21.02 -2.70
C GLN A 244 -2.86 19.92 -3.15
N ASN A 245 -3.20 18.67 -2.91
CA ASN A 245 -2.42 17.52 -3.33
C ASN A 245 -2.32 17.45 -4.87
N GLU A 246 -3.42 17.71 -5.58
CA GLU A 246 -3.42 17.82 -7.04
C GLU A 246 -2.46 18.91 -7.55
N ALA A 247 -2.45 20.07 -6.91
CA ALA A 247 -1.54 21.16 -7.26
C ALA A 247 -0.07 20.78 -7.03
N ILE A 248 0.23 19.98 -5.98
CA ILE A 248 1.58 19.45 -5.75
C ILE A 248 2.01 18.55 -6.92
N VAL A 249 1.14 17.63 -7.37
CA VAL A 249 1.45 16.76 -8.53
C VAL A 249 1.71 17.59 -9.78
N GLN A 250 0.82 18.53 -10.10
CA GLN A 250 0.97 19.42 -11.25
C GLN A 250 2.28 20.22 -11.20
N PHE A 251 2.63 20.73 -10.03
CA PHE A 251 3.91 21.41 -9.81
C PHE A 251 5.08 20.46 -10.06
N VAL A 252 5.10 19.29 -9.43
CA VAL A 252 6.16 18.29 -9.60
C VAL A 252 6.29 17.87 -11.06
N GLU A 253 5.19 17.67 -11.78
CA GLU A 253 5.18 17.31 -13.19
C GLU A 253 5.69 18.42 -14.12
N SER A 254 5.58 19.67 -13.71
CA SER A 254 6.10 20.82 -14.47
C SER A 254 7.64 20.96 -14.40
N LEU A 255 8.28 20.38 -13.40
CA LEU A 255 9.73 20.48 -13.20
C LEU A 255 10.48 19.66 -14.26
N ASN A 256 11.61 20.18 -14.77
CA ASN A 256 12.55 19.34 -15.52
C ASN A 256 13.35 18.42 -14.57
N LYS A 257 14.16 17.48 -15.11
CA LYS A 257 14.89 16.49 -14.30
C LYS A 257 15.82 17.13 -13.27
N GLU A 258 16.55 18.19 -13.64
CA GLU A 258 17.47 18.87 -12.72
C GLU A 258 16.73 19.64 -11.62
N GLN A 259 15.61 20.28 -11.97
CA GLN A 259 14.74 20.94 -11.00
C GLN A 259 14.13 19.93 -10.04
N LEU A 260 13.68 18.78 -10.56
CA LEU A 260 13.14 17.69 -9.76
C LEU A 260 14.17 17.14 -8.78
N GLN A 261 15.42 16.91 -9.23
CA GLN A 261 16.52 16.48 -8.36
C GLN A 261 16.85 17.49 -7.26
N ARG A 262 16.68 18.79 -7.52
CA ARG A 262 16.84 19.84 -6.49
C ARG A 262 15.62 19.88 -5.55
N TYR A 263 14.44 19.69 -6.08
CA TYR A 263 13.20 19.71 -5.30
C TYR A 263 13.17 18.60 -4.26
N ILE A 264 13.49 17.36 -4.63
CA ILE A 264 13.49 16.22 -3.70
C ILE A 264 14.52 16.35 -2.56
N LYS A 265 15.47 17.26 -2.63
CA LYS A 265 16.44 17.52 -1.56
C LYS A 265 15.93 18.49 -0.50
N GLN A 266 14.68 18.93 -0.59
CA GLN A 266 14.08 19.86 0.37
C GLN A 266 13.53 19.15 1.61
N TRP A 267 13.45 17.82 1.61
CA TRP A 267 13.04 17.00 2.75
C TRP A 267 13.99 15.85 3.01
#